data_a33d4f743cd9106663f617e7aa1d386b
#
_entry.id   a33d4f743cd9106663f617e7aa1d386b
#
_cell.length_a   1.000
_cell.length_b   1.000
_cell.length_c   1.000
_cell.angle_alpha   90.00
_cell.angle_beta   90.00
_cell.angle_gamma   90.00
#
_symmetry.space_group_name_H-M   'P 1'
#
loop_
_entity.id
_entity.type
_entity.pdbx_description
1 polymer ?
#
loop_
_entity_poly.entity_id
_entity_poly.type
_entity_poly.pdbx_seq_one_letter_code
_entity_poly.pdbx_strand_id
1 'polypeptide(L)'
;MPPIRTNNDVQSVWDALQNNEIDTIGTDHVANQLKLKLGGDDVWGALAGFPGIGTSLPILLSEGVNKNRINLNQLGNLTSTNSAKIFGLSGKGSLEKGYDADITMIDLKLSLIHI
;
A
#
# COMPACT_ATOMS: atom_id res chain seq x y z
N MET A 1 -5.38 -14.68 8.07
CA MET A 1 -5.01 -13.29 8.44
C MET A 1 -3.49 -13.19 8.46
N PRO A 2 -2.86 -12.17 7.83
CA PRO A 2 -1.42 -12.06 7.92
C PRO A 2 -1.02 -11.84 9.40
N PRO A 3 -0.01 -12.54 9.91
CA PRO A 3 0.43 -12.38 11.29
C PRO A 3 1.14 -11.03 11.47
N ILE A 4 1.01 -10.44 12.65
CA ILE A 4 1.82 -9.28 13.04
C ILE A 4 3.27 -9.76 13.15
N ARG A 5 4.17 -9.05 12.49
CA ARG A 5 5.60 -9.39 12.40
C ARG A 5 6.41 -8.57 13.40
N THR A 6 7.67 -8.98 13.58
CA THR A 6 8.62 -8.28 14.44
C THR A 6 9.11 -6.97 13.77
N ASN A 7 9.71 -6.08 14.56
CA ASN A 7 10.33 -4.87 14.01
C ASN A 7 11.44 -5.18 13.01
N ASN A 8 12.17 -6.29 13.19
CA ASN A 8 13.21 -6.71 12.25
C ASN A 8 12.61 -7.12 10.89
N ASP A 9 11.48 -7.84 10.89
CA ASP A 9 10.76 -8.18 9.65
C ASP A 9 10.29 -6.91 8.93
N VAL A 10 9.74 -5.95 9.68
CA VAL A 10 9.29 -4.66 9.13
C VAL A 10 10.47 -3.90 8.51
N GLN A 11 11.63 -3.86 9.20
CA GLN A 11 12.82 -3.20 8.66
C GLN A 11 13.32 -3.90 7.40
N SER A 12 13.37 -5.23 7.38
CA SER A 12 13.76 -6.00 6.18
C SER A 12 12.88 -5.70 4.96
N VAL A 13 11.57 -5.49 5.17
CA VAL A 13 10.66 -5.09 4.08
C VAL A 13 10.99 -3.68 3.59
N TRP A 14 11.29 -2.73 4.50
CA TRP A 14 11.70 -1.38 4.08
C TRP A 14 13.02 -1.39 3.32
N ASP A 15 13.99 -2.21 3.72
CA ASP A 15 15.28 -2.37 3.03
C ASP A 15 15.06 -2.95 1.62
N ALA A 16 14.20 -3.94 1.49
CA ALA A 16 13.84 -4.53 0.19
C ALA A 16 13.13 -3.52 -0.74
N LEU A 17 12.24 -2.68 -0.19
CA LEU A 17 11.61 -1.58 -0.95
C LEU A 17 12.65 -0.56 -1.42
N GLN A 18 13.57 -0.17 -0.54
CA GLN A 18 14.64 0.78 -0.85
C GLN A 18 15.58 0.24 -1.95
N ASN A 19 15.86 -1.06 -1.91
CA ASN A 19 16.71 -1.74 -2.88
C ASN A 19 16.00 -2.10 -4.20
N ASN A 20 14.71 -1.76 -4.35
CA ASN A 20 13.87 -2.14 -5.50
C ASN A 20 13.76 -3.67 -5.70
N GLU A 21 13.75 -4.44 -4.62
CA GLU A 21 13.56 -5.90 -4.63
C GLU A 21 12.08 -6.28 -4.61
N ILE A 22 11.19 -5.31 -4.37
CA ILE A 22 9.73 -5.45 -4.38
C ILE A 22 9.18 -4.62 -5.53
N ASP A 23 8.40 -5.23 -6.40
CA ASP A 23 7.86 -4.58 -7.58
C ASP A 23 6.58 -3.79 -7.31
N THR A 24 5.67 -4.31 -6.48
CA THR A 24 4.36 -3.71 -6.24
C THR A 24 3.91 -3.83 -4.80
N ILE A 25 3.01 -2.94 -4.39
CA ILE A 25 2.35 -2.98 -3.09
C ILE A 25 0.84 -3.09 -3.30
N GLY A 26 0.24 -4.11 -2.67
CA GLY A 26 -1.20 -4.31 -2.61
C GLY A 26 -1.71 -4.23 -1.18
N THR A 27 -2.97 -3.83 -0.99
CA THR A 27 -3.56 -3.67 0.35
C THR A 27 -4.20 -4.92 0.89
N ASP A 28 -4.57 -5.86 0.02
CA ASP A 28 -5.45 -7.00 0.36
C ASP A 28 -6.66 -6.54 1.21
N HIS A 29 -7.27 -5.43 0.80
CA HIS A 29 -8.32 -4.75 1.57
C HIS A 29 -9.55 -5.61 1.75
N VAL A 30 -9.91 -5.88 3.00
CA VAL A 30 -11.15 -6.59 3.37
C VAL A 30 -11.87 -5.84 4.48
N ALA A 31 -12.98 -5.18 4.14
CA ALA A 31 -13.77 -4.34 5.05
C ALA A 31 -14.97 -5.12 5.64
N ASN A 32 -14.72 -6.13 6.43
CA ASN A 32 -15.78 -6.84 7.15
C ASN A 32 -16.20 -6.09 8.42
N GLN A 33 -17.50 -6.13 8.74
CA GLN A 33 -18.01 -5.61 10.02
C GLN A 33 -17.37 -6.35 11.20
N LEU A 34 -17.12 -5.62 12.29
CA LEU A 34 -16.46 -6.18 13.50
C LEU A 34 -17.15 -7.44 14.03
N LYS A 35 -18.49 -7.45 14.07
CA LYS A 35 -19.27 -8.61 14.51
C LYS A 35 -18.98 -9.89 13.74
N LEU A 36 -18.66 -9.77 12.43
CA LEU A 36 -18.32 -10.91 11.58
C LEU A 36 -16.87 -11.35 11.78
N LYS A 37 -16.00 -10.44 12.23
CA LYS A 37 -14.61 -10.74 12.52
C LYS A 37 -14.40 -11.44 13.86
N LEU A 38 -15.31 -11.25 14.81
CA LEU A 38 -15.19 -11.85 16.14
C LEU A 38 -15.51 -13.36 16.15
N GLY A 39 -16.24 -13.88 15.14
CA GLY A 39 -16.44 -15.32 14.91
C GLY A 39 -17.18 -16.09 16.01
N GLY A 40 -17.66 -15.42 17.07
CA GLY A 40 -18.22 -16.09 18.24
C GLY A 40 -17.16 -16.91 18.98
N ASP A 41 -17.55 -18.13 19.43
CA ASP A 41 -16.66 -19.03 20.17
C ASP A 41 -15.79 -19.92 19.26
N ASP A 42 -15.94 -19.80 17.94
CA ASP A 42 -15.23 -20.61 16.95
C ASP A 42 -14.34 -19.75 16.06
N VAL A 43 -13.04 -20.07 16.06
CA VAL A 43 -12.05 -19.38 15.19
C VAL A 43 -12.38 -19.53 13.70
N TRP A 44 -13.04 -20.62 13.28
CA TRP A 44 -13.42 -20.86 11.91
C TRP A 44 -14.57 -19.98 11.41
N GLY A 45 -15.38 -19.47 12.35
CA GLY A 45 -16.44 -18.49 12.06
C GLY A 45 -15.93 -17.07 11.92
N ALA A 46 -14.68 -16.77 12.29
CA ALA A 46 -14.08 -15.45 12.21
C ALA A 46 -13.64 -15.11 10.78
N LEU A 47 -14.17 -14.01 10.22
CA LEU A 47 -13.74 -13.55 8.91
C LEU A 47 -12.37 -12.86 8.99
N ALA A 48 -11.44 -13.32 8.15
CA ALA A 48 -10.12 -12.73 8.01
C ALA A 48 -10.16 -11.38 7.26
N GLY A 49 -9.05 -10.64 7.33
CA GLY A 49 -8.77 -9.45 6.54
C GLY A 49 -8.74 -8.15 7.34
N PHE A 50 -8.04 -7.16 6.76
CA PHE A 50 -7.93 -5.80 7.31
C PHE A 50 -8.39 -4.76 6.30
N PRO A 51 -9.05 -3.66 6.73
CA PRO A 51 -9.27 -2.51 5.87
C PRO A 51 -7.92 -1.78 5.67
N GLY A 52 -7.45 -1.63 4.44
CA GLY A 52 -6.13 -1.04 4.15
C GLY A 52 -6.14 0.00 3.03
N ILE A 53 -7.19 0.06 2.19
CA ILE A 53 -7.18 0.89 0.98
C ILE A 53 -7.04 2.38 1.27
N GLY A 54 -7.68 2.89 2.33
CA GLY A 54 -7.63 4.32 2.69
C GLY A 54 -6.35 4.73 3.40
N THR A 55 -5.55 3.79 3.90
CA THR A 55 -4.36 4.07 4.71
C THR A 55 -3.05 3.74 4.00
N SER A 56 -3.07 2.94 2.93
CA SER A 56 -1.85 2.46 2.26
C SER A 56 -0.98 3.61 1.73
N LEU A 57 -1.53 4.51 0.92
CA LEU A 57 -0.77 5.64 0.37
C LEU A 57 -0.30 6.61 1.46
N PRO A 58 -1.13 7.04 2.43
CA PRO A 58 -0.69 7.83 3.56
C PRO A 58 0.45 7.22 4.37
N ILE A 59 0.43 5.90 4.63
CA ILE A 59 1.50 5.21 5.34
C ILE A 59 2.79 5.21 4.52
N LEU A 60 2.71 4.92 3.22
CA LEU A 60 3.88 4.95 2.34
C LEU A 60 4.50 6.35 2.23
N LEU A 61 3.68 7.40 2.28
CA LEU A 61 4.17 8.78 2.33
C LEU A 61 4.82 9.10 3.68
N SER A 62 4.13 8.83 4.79
CA SER A 62 4.61 9.21 6.13
C SER A 62 5.82 8.37 6.56
N GLU A 63 5.74 7.05 6.43
CA GLU A 63 6.78 6.12 6.89
C GLU A 63 7.85 5.86 5.83
N GLY A 64 7.50 5.97 4.55
CA GLY A 64 8.42 5.75 3.44
C GLY A 64 9.12 7.05 3.02
N VAL A 65 8.38 7.95 2.40
CA VAL A 65 8.95 9.16 1.77
C VAL A 65 9.43 10.16 2.81
N ASN A 66 8.60 10.53 3.78
CA ASN A 66 8.95 11.55 4.78
C ASN A 66 10.10 11.10 5.70
N LYS A 67 10.29 9.79 5.88
CA LYS A 67 11.43 9.22 6.63
C LYS A 67 12.61 8.87 5.73
N ASN A 68 12.60 9.26 4.46
CA ASN A 68 13.66 9.02 3.47
C ASN A 68 14.03 7.53 3.29
N ARG A 69 13.08 6.62 3.50
CA ARG A 69 13.27 5.18 3.23
C ARG A 69 13.11 4.85 1.76
N ILE A 70 12.18 5.54 1.09
CA ILE A 70 11.98 5.50 -0.37
C ILE A 70 11.79 6.92 -0.90
N ASN A 71 12.05 7.14 -2.18
CA ASN A 71 11.76 8.42 -2.83
C ASN A 71 10.41 8.40 -3.56
N LEU A 72 9.95 9.57 -4.05
CA LEU A 72 8.66 9.70 -4.75
C LEU A 72 8.61 8.89 -6.06
N ASN A 73 9.72 8.74 -6.77
CA ASN A 73 9.77 7.92 -7.98
C ASN A 73 9.59 6.43 -7.64
N GLN A 74 10.24 5.95 -6.59
CA GLN A 74 10.03 4.59 -6.09
C GLN A 74 8.58 4.38 -5.66
N LEU A 75 7.99 5.32 -4.94
CA LEU A 75 6.58 5.26 -4.58
C LEU A 75 5.68 5.16 -5.81
N GLY A 76 5.88 6.00 -6.83
CA GLY A 76 5.12 5.95 -8.09
C GLY A 76 5.27 4.61 -8.82
N ASN A 77 6.48 4.06 -8.85
CA ASN A 77 6.72 2.74 -9.44
C ASN A 77 5.97 1.64 -8.68
N LEU A 78 6.08 1.59 -7.36
CA LEU A 78 5.47 0.58 -6.49
C LEU A 78 3.93 0.58 -6.52
N THR A 79 3.32 1.75 -6.65
CA THR A 79 1.86 1.92 -6.54
C THR A 79 1.15 2.06 -7.88
N SER A 80 1.88 2.28 -8.98
CA SER A 80 1.28 2.57 -10.29
C SER A 80 2.03 1.92 -11.45
N THR A 81 3.24 2.39 -11.76
CA THR A 81 3.95 2.03 -13.00
C THR A 81 4.22 0.53 -13.12
N ASN A 82 4.75 -0.10 -12.07
CA ASN A 82 5.07 -1.51 -12.10
C ASN A 82 3.80 -2.38 -12.14
N SER A 83 2.76 -1.99 -11.41
CA SER A 83 1.46 -2.68 -11.48
C SER A 83 0.89 -2.64 -12.89
N ALA A 84 0.91 -1.47 -13.55
CA ALA A 84 0.44 -1.34 -14.92
C ALA A 84 1.22 -2.24 -15.90
N LYS A 85 2.54 -2.30 -15.76
CA LYS A 85 3.40 -3.20 -16.56
C LYS A 85 3.11 -4.67 -16.32
N ILE A 86 3.04 -5.11 -15.06
CA ILE A 86 2.84 -6.52 -14.68
C ILE A 86 1.47 -7.02 -15.16
N PHE A 87 0.42 -6.19 -15.04
CA PHE A 87 -0.93 -6.55 -15.47
C PHE A 87 -1.24 -6.21 -16.93
N GLY A 88 -0.27 -5.70 -17.69
CA GLY A 88 -0.43 -5.39 -19.11
C GLY A 88 -1.46 -4.28 -19.38
N LEU A 89 -1.58 -3.30 -18.50
CA LEU A 89 -2.52 -2.18 -18.63
C LEU A 89 -1.93 -1.13 -19.58
N SER A 90 -2.34 -1.15 -20.83
CA SER A 90 -1.90 -0.14 -21.81
C SER A 90 -2.46 1.24 -21.47
N GLY A 91 -1.67 2.29 -21.65
CA GLY A 91 -2.07 3.68 -21.40
C GLY A 91 -2.19 4.07 -19.92
N LYS A 92 -1.73 3.23 -18.99
CA LYS A 92 -1.79 3.45 -17.55
C LYS A 92 -0.39 3.44 -16.91
N GLY A 93 -0.29 4.00 -15.71
CA GLY A 93 0.92 3.94 -14.87
C GLY A 93 2.00 4.94 -15.24
N SER A 94 1.74 5.90 -16.13
CA SER A 94 2.65 6.99 -16.47
C SER A 94 1.88 8.26 -16.82
N LEU A 95 2.49 9.42 -16.58
CA LEU A 95 1.99 10.73 -17.01
C LEU A 95 2.66 11.13 -18.33
N GLU A 96 2.28 10.45 -19.41
CA GLU A 96 2.84 10.66 -20.75
C GLU A 96 1.76 11.01 -21.75
N LYS A 97 2.17 11.66 -22.86
CA LYS A 97 1.24 11.99 -23.95
C LYS A 97 0.67 10.70 -24.55
N GLY A 98 -0.67 10.61 -24.58
CA GLY A 98 -1.39 9.43 -25.09
C GLY A 98 -1.77 8.41 -24.01
N TYR A 99 -1.36 8.65 -22.77
CA TYR A 99 -1.81 7.88 -21.61
C TYR A 99 -3.09 8.48 -21.01
N ASP A 100 -3.82 7.67 -20.26
CA ASP A 100 -5.00 8.12 -19.52
C ASP A 100 -4.59 9.12 -18.43
N ALA A 101 -5.40 10.16 -18.24
CA ALA A 101 -5.14 11.20 -17.24
C ALA A 101 -5.64 10.79 -15.85
N ASP A 102 -5.25 9.61 -15.38
CA ASP A 102 -5.51 9.15 -14.01
C ASP A 102 -4.47 9.78 -13.08
N ILE A 103 -4.82 10.88 -12.44
CA ILE A 103 -3.88 11.72 -11.68
C ILE A 103 -4.26 11.74 -10.19
N THR A 104 -3.30 11.45 -9.33
CA THR A 104 -3.41 11.64 -7.88
C THR A 104 -2.57 12.85 -7.46
N MET A 105 -3.22 13.83 -6.82
CA MET A 105 -2.51 14.95 -6.19
C MET A 105 -2.26 14.65 -4.72
N ILE A 106 -1.05 14.92 -4.26
CA ILE A 106 -0.60 14.64 -2.90
C ILE A 106 -0.03 15.92 -2.28
N ASP A 107 -0.49 16.27 -1.08
CA ASP A 107 0.17 17.26 -0.25
C ASP A 107 1.05 16.55 0.80
N LEU A 108 2.36 16.65 0.64
CA LEU A 108 3.35 16.01 1.53
C LEU A 108 3.37 16.60 2.94
N LYS A 109 2.75 17.77 3.17
CA LYS A 109 2.69 18.44 4.47
C LYS A 109 1.44 18.09 5.25
N LEU A 110 0.39 17.60 4.57
CA LEU A 110 -0.83 17.17 5.23
C LEU A 110 -0.59 15.80 5.90
N SER A 111 -0.87 15.76 7.19
CA SER A 111 -0.87 14.52 7.97
C SER A 111 -2.30 14.02 8.17
N LEU A 112 -2.53 12.73 7.98
CA LEU A 112 -3.80 12.07 8.33
C LEU A 112 -3.92 11.74 9.83
N ILE A 113 -2.98 12.19 10.65
CA ILE A 113 -2.95 11.90 12.10
C ILE A 113 -4.11 12.57 12.86
N HIS A 114 -4.88 13.42 12.22
CA HIS A 114 -5.98 14.17 12.83
C HIS A 114 -7.37 13.76 12.31
N ILE A 115 -7.52 12.53 11.85
CA ILE A 115 -8.84 11.97 11.53
C ILE A 115 -9.32 11.11 12.69
#